data_1ce59e38e45a3c61e7dbb849478fc477
#
_entry.id   1ce59e38e45a3c61e7dbb849478fc477
#
_cell.length_a   1.000
_cell.length_b   1.000
_cell.length_c   1.000
_cell.angle_alpha   90.00
_cell.angle_beta   90.00
_cell.angle_gamma   90.00
#
_symmetry.space_group_name_H-M   'P 1'
#
loop_
_entity.id
_entity.type
_entity.pdbx_description
1 polymer ?
#
loop_
_entity_poly.entity_id
_entity_poly.type
_entity_poly.pdbx_seq_one_letter_code
_entity_poly.pdbx_strand_id
1 'polypeptide(L)'
;WNYTSKYEQSLYGRRYNSCGEYTDVNGNRAYYDNQTDNYHSQSYQLIWNQRLTNLWNLNAALHYTRGDGYYEEYKCHKDYAEYGLNTTKLKNDLIRRKQMGNDFYGAITSVNYDNQKNLTANIGGGLNKYDGDHWGNVLWHKVNGDIARDNNFEYYRNNAKKTDFNIYGKANYEFVKGLSAFLDLQYRHVNVKMQDPSDWFIGNSFTGDYIINEKYDFFNPKFGFNYEINTNSKVYISYAIAHKEPVRNNYEDWNAGSEKPKVERLNDLELGYKYQSSKFSAGANFYYMNYKNQFVLTGELNSIGEAVTRNLEKTYRMGVELEAAWKPVSWFQWDANATWSKNRAKDMMVTLEDGETKASLGETPLSFSPDFIFNNILTFQYAGFKGAIQSQYVSDQYLTNTGFKEMMCQDENGNTTYETLLLKKHFTTNIDLSYHFSLKKLGMKDATVGVTLYNIFDSLYDNNGWAAPQYRMADGKLIAINTWNVRDMDAAGFAPSAPFNCMAHLSINF
;
A
#
# COMPACT_ATOMS: atom_id res chain seq x y z
N TRP A 1 -0.19 3.72 -16.23
CA TRP A 1 -1.54 4.11 -15.80
C TRP A 1 -1.50 5.43 -15.04
N ASN A 2 -2.34 6.43 -15.45
CA ASN A 2 -2.44 7.74 -14.83
C ASN A 2 -3.81 7.93 -14.16
N TYR A 3 -3.84 8.74 -13.10
CA TYR A 3 -5.09 9.21 -12.52
C TYR A 3 -5.77 10.20 -13.49
N THR A 4 -7.09 10.29 -13.44
CA THR A 4 -7.90 11.20 -14.24
C THR A 4 -8.69 12.15 -13.35
N SER A 5 -8.80 13.40 -13.74
CA SER A 5 -9.67 14.36 -13.06
C SER A 5 -11.15 14.02 -13.29
N LYS A 6 -12.04 14.55 -12.45
CA LYS A 6 -13.49 14.43 -12.69
C LYS A 6 -13.92 15.13 -13.99
N TYR A 7 -13.23 16.19 -14.36
CA TYR A 7 -13.43 16.88 -15.61
C TYR A 7 -13.11 15.99 -16.82
N GLU A 8 -11.94 15.34 -16.85
CA GLU A 8 -11.59 14.40 -17.93
C GLU A 8 -12.52 13.20 -17.99
N GLN A 9 -12.92 12.64 -16.83
CA GLN A 9 -13.91 11.57 -16.79
C GLN A 9 -15.25 12.02 -17.42
N SER A 10 -15.63 13.29 -17.27
CA SER A 10 -16.85 13.83 -17.88
C SER A 10 -16.74 14.01 -19.40
N LEU A 11 -15.54 14.37 -19.90
CA LEU A 11 -15.28 14.59 -21.33
C LEU A 11 -15.06 13.28 -22.11
N TYR A 12 -14.26 12.39 -21.54
CA TYR A 12 -13.74 11.21 -22.25
C TYR A 12 -14.28 9.90 -21.71
N GLY A 13 -15.06 9.95 -20.62
CA GLY A 13 -15.60 8.78 -19.95
C GLY A 13 -14.61 8.11 -18.98
N ARG A 14 -15.12 7.22 -18.14
CA ARG A 14 -14.38 6.55 -17.05
C ARG A 14 -13.30 5.57 -17.51
N ARG A 15 -13.25 5.22 -18.80
CA ARG A 15 -12.20 4.34 -19.37
C ARG A 15 -11.01 5.10 -19.93
N TYR A 16 -11.08 6.43 -19.93
CA TYR A 16 -9.99 7.25 -20.42
C TYR A 16 -8.74 7.11 -19.53
N ASN A 17 -7.59 7.05 -20.18
CA ASN A 17 -6.28 7.04 -19.53
C ASN A 17 -5.30 7.82 -20.40
N SER A 18 -4.66 8.84 -19.81
CA SER A 18 -3.68 9.69 -20.48
C SER A 18 -2.26 9.13 -20.50
N CYS A 19 -2.06 7.86 -20.07
CA CYS A 19 -0.74 7.26 -20.01
C CYS A 19 -0.14 7.09 -21.40
N GLY A 20 1.01 7.77 -21.66
CA GLY A 20 1.67 7.78 -22.98
C GLY A 20 1.00 8.66 -24.02
N GLU A 21 -0.01 9.46 -23.65
CA GLU A 21 -0.69 10.37 -24.57
C GLU A 21 0.23 11.53 -24.99
N TYR A 22 0.20 11.85 -26.28
CA TYR A 22 0.88 13.02 -26.86
C TYR A 22 0.09 13.56 -28.05
N THR A 23 0.45 14.77 -28.50
CA THR A 23 -0.10 15.36 -29.73
C THR A 23 0.88 15.14 -30.88
N ASP A 24 0.43 14.48 -31.95
CA ASP A 24 1.25 14.23 -33.14
C ASP A 24 1.51 15.52 -33.97
N VAL A 25 2.27 15.40 -35.03
CA VAL A 25 2.62 16.53 -35.91
C VAL A 25 1.42 17.15 -36.66
N ASN A 26 0.31 16.42 -36.74
CA ASN A 26 -0.93 16.86 -37.37
C ASN A 26 -1.92 17.46 -36.36
N GLY A 27 -1.55 17.52 -35.09
CA GLY A 27 -2.42 17.97 -34.00
C GLY A 27 -3.40 16.93 -33.47
N ASN A 28 -3.25 15.67 -33.84
CA ASN A 28 -4.11 14.59 -33.37
C ASN A 28 -3.58 13.98 -32.08
N ARG A 29 -4.50 13.44 -31.26
CA ARG A 29 -4.17 12.63 -30.09
C ARG A 29 -3.57 11.31 -30.54
N ALA A 30 -2.41 10.98 -29.99
CA ALA A 30 -1.69 9.74 -30.22
C ALA A 30 -1.17 9.17 -28.89
N TYR A 31 -0.77 7.89 -28.91
CA TYR A 31 -0.26 7.21 -27.72
C TYR A 31 1.06 6.55 -28.03
N TYR A 32 1.97 6.57 -27.06
CA TYR A 32 3.26 5.90 -27.17
C TYR A 32 3.09 4.38 -26.99
N ASP A 33 3.59 3.61 -27.96
CA ASP A 33 3.36 2.16 -28.03
C ASP A 33 4.09 1.38 -26.94
N ASN A 34 5.24 1.87 -26.47
CA ASN A 34 6.05 1.17 -25.48
C ASN A 34 5.94 1.77 -24.07
N GLN A 35 4.75 2.23 -23.70
CA GLN A 35 4.41 2.65 -22.34
C GLN A 35 4.29 1.39 -21.46
N THR A 36 5.44 0.88 -20.99
CA THR A 36 5.53 -0.43 -20.34
C THR A 36 6.18 -0.35 -18.95
N ASP A 37 5.83 -1.31 -18.12
CA ASP A 37 6.47 -1.62 -16.85
C ASP A 37 6.89 -3.09 -16.86
N ASN A 38 8.19 -3.32 -16.76
CA ASN A 38 8.81 -4.63 -16.87
C ASN A 38 9.62 -4.93 -15.61
N TYR A 39 9.35 -6.06 -14.99
CA TYR A 39 10.10 -6.52 -13.83
C TYR A 39 10.36 -8.02 -13.89
N HIS A 40 11.59 -8.40 -13.70
CA HIS A 40 12.04 -9.79 -13.65
C HIS A 40 12.61 -10.09 -12.28
N SER A 41 12.18 -11.18 -11.66
CA SER A 41 12.65 -11.61 -10.34
C SER A 41 13.00 -13.09 -10.34
N GLN A 42 14.15 -13.42 -9.79
CA GLN A 42 14.62 -14.78 -9.56
C GLN A 42 14.86 -14.98 -8.07
N SER A 43 14.23 -15.98 -7.48
CA SER A 43 14.38 -16.29 -6.06
C SER A 43 14.87 -17.71 -5.86
N TYR A 44 15.91 -17.87 -5.05
CA TYR A 44 16.52 -19.15 -4.69
C TYR A 44 16.45 -19.29 -3.18
N GLN A 45 15.99 -20.45 -2.72
CA GLN A 45 15.85 -20.74 -1.30
C GLN A 45 16.38 -22.14 -0.99
N LEU A 46 17.17 -22.24 0.09
CA LEU A 46 17.56 -23.50 0.69
C LEU A 46 16.97 -23.57 2.09
N ILE A 47 16.02 -24.49 2.29
CA ILE A 47 15.30 -24.64 3.55
C ILE A 47 15.69 -25.96 4.19
N TRP A 48 16.10 -25.88 5.44
CA TRP A 48 16.42 -27.04 6.26
C TRP A 48 15.59 -27.08 7.54
N ASN A 49 14.81 -28.15 7.68
CA ASN A 49 14.00 -28.41 8.86
C ASN A 49 14.47 -29.71 9.49
N GLN A 50 14.87 -29.65 10.76
CA GLN A 50 15.41 -30.78 11.48
C GLN A 50 14.67 -30.97 12.81
N ARG A 51 14.06 -32.11 12.98
CA ARG A 51 13.61 -32.57 14.32
C ARG A 51 14.81 -33.06 15.10
N LEU A 52 15.21 -32.32 16.12
CA LEU A 52 16.35 -32.65 16.98
C LEU A 52 15.96 -33.71 18.01
N THR A 53 14.79 -33.52 18.62
CA THR A 53 14.20 -34.47 19.59
C THR A 53 12.67 -34.43 19.46
N ASN A 54 11.94 -35.12 20.32
CA ASN A 54 10.47 -35.00 20.38
C ASN A 54 9.98 -33.64 20.87
N LEU A 55 10.86 -32.84 21.49
CA LEU A 55 10.55 -31.55 22.08
C LEU A 55 11.18 -30.38 21.32
N TRP A 56 12.18 -30.63 20.47
CA TRP A 56 12.97 -29.59 19.82
C TRP A 56 13.00 -29.72 18.29
N ASN A 57 12.73 -28.65 17.61
CA ASN A 57 12.86 -28.53 16.15
C ASN A 57 13.76 -27.34 15.78
N LEU A 58 14.64 -27.53 14.80
CA LEU A 58 15.46 -26.50 14.19
C LEU A 58 14.91 -26.20 12.79
N ASN A 59 14.75 -24.91 12.48
CA ASN A 59 14.50 -24.44 11.12
C ASN A 59 15.62 -23.47 10.73
N ALA A 60 16.15 -23.64 9.53
CA ALA A 60 17.11 -22.72 8.94
C ALA A 60 16.81 -22.52 7.46
N ALA A 61 16.99 -21.32 6.97
CA ALA A 61 16.87 -21.04 5.55
C ALA A 61 17.93 -20.02 5.10
N LEU A 62 18.45 -20.25 3.92
CA LEU A 62 19.21 -19.28 3.15
C LEU A 62 18.34 -18.83 1.98
N HIS A 63 18.39 -17.54 1.66
CA HIS A 63 17.69 -17.01 0.50
C HIS A 63 18.57 -16.04 -0.27
N TYR A 64 18.33 -16.00 -1.58
CA TYR A 64 18.88 -15.02 -2.51
C TYR A 64 17.84 -14.68 -3.54
N THR A 65 17.59 -13.38 -3.73
CA THR A 65 16.69 -12.88 -4.75
C THR A 65 17.41 -11.81 -5.58
N ARG A 66 17.44 -12.00 -6.90
CA ARG A 66 17.84 -10.99 -7.88
C ARG A 66 16.58 -10.40 -8.50
N GLY A 67 16.47 -9.08 -8.49
CA GLY A 67 15.42 -8.34 -9.18
C GLY A 67 16.03 -7.33 -10.15
N ASP A 68 15.47 -7.22 -11.35
CA ASP A 68 15.80 -6.17 -12.32
C ASP A 68 14.55 -5.78 -13.10
N GLY A 69 14.46 -4.52 -13.44
CA GLY A 69 13.30 -4.04 -14.16
C GLY A 69 13.42 -2.60 -14.61
N TYR A 70 12.47 -2.19 -15.42
CA TYR A 70 12.35 -0.82 -15.88
C TYR A 70 10.91 -0.50 -16.24
N TYR A 71 10.54 0.76 -16.13
CA TYR A 71 9.40 1.30 -16.84
C TYR A 71 9.87 2.38 -17.84
N GLU A 72 9.15 2.44 -18.95
CA GLU A 72 9.42 3.35 -20.05
C GLU A 72 8.19 4.17 -20.34
N GLU A 73 8.35 5.48 -20.49
CA GLU A 73 7.24 6.39 -20.63
C GLU A 73 7.56 7.59 -21.52
N TYR A 74 6.55 8.01 -22.29
CA TYR A 74 6.54 9.27 -22.99
C TYR A 74 6.07 10.38 -22.05
N LYS A 75 6.83 11.47 -21.95
CA LYS A 75 6.52 12.63 -21.12
C LYS A 75 6.44 13.89 -21.96
N CYS A 76 5.29 14.56 -21.94
CA CYS A 76 5.08 15.84 -22.57
C CYS A 76 5.60 16.99 -21.72
N HIS A 77 6.11 18.06 -22.35
CA HIS A 77 6.42 19.37 -21.77
C HIS A 77 7.30 19.32 -20.51
N LYS A 78 8.26 18.37 -20.43
CA LYS A 78 9.19 18.26 -19.30
C LYS A 78 10.30 19.30 -19.39
N ASP A 79 10.70 19.81 -18.23
CA ASP A 79 11.87 20.67 -18.09
C ASP A 79 13.12 19.86 -18.38
N TYR A 80 13.86 20.25 -19.40
CA TYR A 80 15.06 19.54 -19.82
C TYR A 80 16.22 19.69 -18.86
N ALA A 81 16.21 20.71 -18.01
CA ALA A 81 17.22 20.86 -16.97
C ALA A 81 17.17 19.73 -15.94
N GLU A 82 15.97 19.19 -15.64
CA GLU A 82 15.78 18.02 -14.76
C GLU A 82 16.48 16.76 -15.28
N TYR A 83 16.80 16.73 -16.58
CA TYR A 83 17.43 15.60 -17.28
C TYR A 83 18.85 15.92 -17.75
N GLY A 84 19.42 17.07 -17.39
CA GLY A 84 20.74 17.49 -17.86
C GLY A 84 20.87 17.68 -19.37
N LEU A 85 19.75 17.87 -20.05
CA LEU A 85 19.71 18.06 -21.49
C LEU A 85 20.04 19.53 -21.82
N ASN A 86 21.19 19.72 -22.47
CA ASN A 86 21.68 21.06 -22.84
C ASN A 86 21.11 21.46 -24.23
N THR A 87 19.91 22.06 -24.22
CA THR A 87 19.23 22.49 -25.44
C THR A 87 18.76 23.96 -25.31
N THR A 88 18.46 24.57 -26.44
CA THR A 88 17.92 25.95 -26.48
C THR A 88 16.46 26.04 -26.05
N LYS A 89 15.73 24.90 -25.99
CA LYS A 89 14.37 24.83 -25.46
C LYS A 89 14.40 24.33 -24.02
N LEU A 90 13.78 25.06 -23.10
CA LEU A 90 13.74 24.71 -21.68
C LEU A 90 12.77 23.56 -21.39
N LYS A 91 11.65 23.47 -22.15
CA LYS A 91 10.63 22.43 -21.97
C LYS A 91 10.22 21.81 -23.30
N ASN A 92 10.17 20.50 -23.35
CA ASN A 92 9.67 19.76 -24.52
C ASN A 92 9.40 18.28 -24.15
N ASP A 93 9.03 17.48 -25.16
CA ASP A 93 8.70 16.08 -25.02
C ASP A 93 9.96 15.20 -25.01
N LEU A 94 9.91 14.14 -24.23
CA LEU A 94 10.98 13.14 -24.16
C LEU A 94 10.42 11.73 -23.86
N ILE A 95 11.22 10.71 -24.16
CA ILE A 95 11.01 9.33 -23.70
C ILE A 95 12.09 9.04 -22.67
N ARG A 96 11.68 8.65 -21.48
CA ARG A 96 12.58 8.22 -20.42
C ARG A 96 12.34 6.78 -20.03
N ARG A 97 13.40 6.15 -19.55
CA ARG A 97 13.33 4.85 -18.90
C ARG A 97 13.93 4.99 -17.52
N LYS A 98 13.17 4.63 -16.49
CA LYS A 98 13.68 4.47 -15.13
C LYS A 98 13.86 3.00 -14.84
N GLN A 99 15.00 2.65 -14.27
CA GLN A 99 15.46 1.28 -14.15
C GLN A 99 15.91 1.00 -12.73
N MET A 100 15.81 -0.27 -12.35
CA MET A 100 16.31 -0.76 -11.08
C MET A 100 16.94 -2.14 -11.24
N GLY A 101 17.95 -2.38 -10.41
CA GLY A 101 18.54 -3.72 -10.26
C GLY A 101 18.94 -3.92 -8.81
N ASN A 102 18.57 -5.06 -8.21
CA ASN A 102 18.82 -5.30 -6.81
C ASN A 102 19.16 -6.75 -6.50
N ASP A 103 19.93 -6.92 -5.44
CA ASP A 103 20.27 -8.19 -4.81
C ASP A 103 19.79 -8.17 -3.37
N PHE A 104 18.99 -9.17 -2.98
CA PHE A 104 18.51 -9.37 -1.62
C PHE A 104 18.86 -10.78 -1.16
N TYR A 105 19.64 -10.90 -0.09
CA TYR A 105 20.08 -12.18 0.41
C TYR A 105 20.21 -12.21 1.92
N GLY A 106 20.11 -13.40 2.50
CA GLY A 106 20.22 -13.55 3.92
C GLY A 106 20.09 -14.97 4.42
N ALA A 107 20.12 -15.06 5.74
CA ALA A 107 19.91 -16.28 6.50
C ALA A 107 18.93 -16.03 7.64
N ILE A 108 18.04 -16.96 7.88
CA ILE A 108 17.12 -16.97 9.01
C ILE A 108 17.21 -18.33 9.71
N THR A 109 17.10 -18.32 11.03
CA THR A 109 17.10 -19.56 11.80
C THR A 109 16.21 -19.43 13.03
N SER A 110 15.62 -20.54 13.45
CA SER A 110 14.89 -20.63 14.71
C SER A 110 14.95 -22.01 15.31
N VAL A 111 14.94 -22.05 16.64
CA VAL A 111 14.81 -23.28 17.44
C VAL A 111 13.48 -23.19 18.16
N ASN A 112 12.65 -24.22 17.99
CA ASN A 112 11.33 -24.32 18.59
C ASN A 112 11.36 -25.40 19.66
N TYR A 113 10.78 -25.09 20.81
CA TYR A 113 10.58 -25.98 21.92
C TYR A 113 9.09 -26.15 22.23
N ASP A 114 8.66 -27.37 22.41
CA ASP A 114 7.31 -27.71 22.86
C ASP A 114 7.40 -28.89 23.86
N ASN A 115 7.06 -28.61 25.12
CA ASN A 115 7.06 -29.66 26.13
C ASN A 115 5.83 -30.58 26.07
N GLN A 116 4.96 -30.37 25.07
CA GLN A 116 3.72 -31.10 24.82
C GLN A 116 2.74 -31.06 26.01
N LYS A 117 2.86 -30.04 26.86
CA LYS A 117 2.01 -29.80 28.02
C LYS A 117 1.54 -28.35 28.09
N ASN A 118 2.35 -27.50 28.64
CA ASN A 118 1.95 -26.12 28.97
C ASN A 118 2.96 -25.05 28.55
N LEU A 119 4.09 -25.42 27.92
CA LEU A 119 5.11 -24.47 27.49
C LEU A 119 5.50 -24.70 26.03
N THR A 120 5.33 -23.68 25.22
CA THR A 120 5.97 -23.55 23.90
C THR A 120 6.92 -22.36 23.92
N ALA A 121 8.09 -22.51 23.32
CA ALA A 121 9.07 -21.42 23.18
C ALA A 121 9.71 -21.47 21.79
N ASN A 122 10.10 -20.29 21.29
CA ASN A 122 10.82 -20.14 20.04
C ASN A 122 11.89 -19.08 20.22
N ILE A 123 13.13 -19.40 19.85
CA ILE A 123 14.23 -18.44 19.77
C ILE A 123 14.72 -18.47 18.33
N GLY A 124 14.85 -17.29 17.73
CA GLY A 124 15.28 -17.19 16.35
C GLY A 124 15.85 -15.83 16.01
N GLY A 125 16.25 -15.70 14.76
CA GLY A 125 16.76 -14.45 14.24
C GLY A 125 17.11 -14.56 12.76
N GLY A 126 17.53 -13.43 12.21
CA GLY A 126 17.92 -13.33 10.83
C GLY A 126 18.90 -12.20 10.56
N LEU A 127 19.67 -12.39 9.51
CA LEU A 127 20.54 -11.36 8.93
C LEU A 127 20.22 -11.27 7.44
N ASN A 128 19.79 -10.11 6.99
CA ASN A 128 19.43 -9.84 5.60
C ASN A 128 20.23 -8.66 5.08
N LYS A 129 20.59 -8.71 3.81
CA LYS A 129 21.23 -7.61 3.10
C LYS A 129 20.52 -7.34 1.79
N TYR A 130 20.35 -6.06 1.51
CA TYR A 130 19.85 -5.52 0.25
C TYR A 130 20.92 -4.60 -0.33
N ASP A 131 21.16 -4.71 -1.64
CA ASP A 131 21.99 -3.81 -2.43
C ASP A 131 21.25 -3.52 -3.74
N GLY A 132 20.91 -2.27 -3.99
CA GLY A 132 20.08 -1.90 -5.14
C GLY A 132 20.48 -0.60 -5.81
N ASP A 133 20.60 -0.65 -7.12
CA ASP A 133 20.82 0.49 -7.99
C ASP A 133 19.51 0.97 -8.59
N HIS A 134 19.32 2.29 -8.66
CA HIS A 134 18.32 2.96 -9.46
C HIS A 134 18.99 3.93 -10.42
N TRP A 135 18.57 3.92 -11.69
CA TRP A 135 19.12 4.85 -12.69
C TRP A 135 18.07 5.18 -13.76
N GLY A 136 18.23 6.31 -14.40
CA GLY A 136 17.34 6.78 -15.45
C GLY A 136 18.06 7.15 -16.72
N ASN A 137 17.48 6.76 -17.86
CA ASN A 137 17.96 7.13 -19.19
C ASN A 137 16.93 7.95 -19.93
N VAL A 138 17.37 9.01 -20.61
CA VAL A 138 16.60 9.66 -21.68
C VAL A 138 16.92 8.91 -22.96
N LEU A 139 15.93 8.21 -23.50
CA LEU A 139 16.08 7.44 -24.72
C LEU A 139 15.93 8.30 -25.97
N TRP A 140 15.03 9.28 -25.88
CA TRP A 140 14.70 10.19 -26.95
C TRP A 140 14.25 11.54 -26.37
N HIS A 141 14.55 12.63 -27.06
CA HIS A 141 14.03 13.93 -26.74
C HIS A 141 13.82 14.78 -28.00
N LYS A 142 12.81 15.63 -27.99
CA LYS A 142 12.45 16.48 -29.11
C LYS A 142 13.37 17.71 -29.17
N VAL A 143 14.02 17.93 -30.30
CA VAL A 143 14.91 19.07 -30.54
C VAL A 143 14.39 19.81 -31.76
N ASN A 144 14.35 21.18 -31.70
CA ASN A 144 14.05 22.09 -32.80
C ASN A 144 13.19 21.47 -33.93
N GLY A 145 11.87 21.43 -33.74
CA GLY A 145 10.92 21.16 -34.81
C GLY A 145 10.82 19.71 -35.30
N ASP A 146 11.02 18.70 -34.55
CA ASP A 146 10.83 17.25 -34.80
C ASP A 146 12.09 16.40 -35.03
N ILE A 147 13.29 16.95 -34.92
CA ILE A 147 14.49 16.13 -34.97
C ILE A 147 14.70 15.51 -33.60
N ALA A 148 14.39 14.22 -33.51
CA ALA A 148 14.70 13.39 -32.37
C ALA A 148 16.21 13.16 -32.27
N ARG A 149 16.76 13.18 -31.06
CA ARG A 149 18.06 12.57 -30.76
C ARG A 149 17.81 11.34 -29.93
N ASP A 150 18.20 10.21 -30.44
CA ASP A 150 18.36 8.98 -29.67
C ASP A 150 19.71 9.07 -28.97
N ASN A 151 19.72 9.21 -27.67
CA ASN A 151 20.93 9.43 -26.89
C ASN A 151 21.19 8.34 -25.86
N ASN A 152 20.19 7.61 -25.43
CA ASN A 152 20.30 6.69 -24.28
C ASN A 152 21.16 7.30 -23.14
N PHE A 153 20.93 8.57 -22.86
CA PHE A 153 21.71 9.35 -21.92
C PHE A 153 21.29 9.05 -20.50
N GLU A 154 22.21 8.57 -19.64
CA GLU A 154 21.95 8.35 -18.23
C GLU A 154 21.98 9.69 -17.50
N TYR A 155 20.84 10.11 -16.94
CA TYR A 155 20.71 11.41 -16.27
C TYR A 155 20.78 11.33 -14.75
N TYR A 156 20.56 10.16 -14.14
CA TYR A 156 20.82 9.89 -12.74
C TYR A 156 21.16 8.42 -12.50
N ARG A 157 21.93 8.18 -11.43
CA ARG A 157 22.17 6.86 -10.85
C ARG A 157 22.43 7.00 -9.37
N ASN A 158 21.81 6.14 -8.58
CA ASN A 158 22.12 6.07 -7.15
C ASN A 158 22.03 4.63 -6.65
N ASN A 159 22.72 4.36 -5.55
CA ASN A 159 22.74 3.06 -4.89
C ASN A 159 22.19 3.18 -3.48
N ALA A 160 21.46 2.17 -3.02
CA ALA A 160 21.03 2.02 -1.65
C ALA A 160 21.40 0.64 -1.11
N LYS A 161 21.93 0.61 0.12
CA LYS A 161 22.26 -0.62 0.85
C LYS A 161 21.54 -0.64 2.18
N LYS A 162 21.00 -1.80 2.51
CA LYS A 162 20.37 -2.03 3.80
C LYS A 162 20.88 -3.34 4.40
N THR A 163 21.27 -3.29 5.67
CA THR A 163 21.54 -4.48 6.46
C THR A 163 20.53 -4.53 7.60
N ASP A 164 19.88 -5.65 7.77
CA ASP A 164 18.85 -5.89 8.77
C ASP A 164 19.21 -7.14 9.56
N PHE A 165 19.50 -6.96 10.85
CA PHE A 165 19.76 -8.04 11.80
C PHE A 165 18.66 -8.03 12.84
N ASN A 166 18.14 -9.20 13.18
CA ASN A 166 17.23 -9.32 14.31
C ASN A 166 17.47 -10.62 15.08
N ILE A 167 17.17 -10.56 16.36
CA ILE A 167 17.06 -11.73 17.24
C ILE A 167 15.79 -11.59 18.07
N TYR A 168 15.08 -12.68 18.24
CA TYR A 168 13.87 -12.70 19.04
C TYR A 168 13.76 -13.97 19.87
N GLY A 169 13.03 -13.84 20.96
CA GLY A 169 12.61 -14.95 21.78
C GLY A 169 11.16 -14.79 22.20
N LYS A 170 10.37 -15.84 22.01
CA LYS A 170 8.97 -15.85 22.44
C LYS A 170 8.65 -17.15 23.17
N ALA A 171 7.76 -17.02 24.14
CA ALA A 171 7.26 -18.15 24.91
C ALA A 171 5.76 -17.98 25.16
N ASN A 172 5.04 -19.07 25.19
CA ASN A 172 3.66 -19.15 25.67
C ASN A 172 3.60 -20.19 26.78
N TYR A 173 3.05 -19.78 27.92
CA TYR A 173 2.96 -20.63 29.10
C TYR A 173 1.54 -20.68 29.63
N GLU A 174 0.99 -21.88 29.75
CA GLU A 174 -0.28 -22.13 30.40
C GLU A 174 -0.05 -22.37 31.90
N PHE A 175 -0.43 -21.41 32.75
CA PHE A 175 -0.23 -21.44 34.19
C PHE A 175 -1.17 -22.43 34.89
N VAL A 176 -2.43 -22.37 34.49
CA VAL A 176 -3.50 -23.29 34.89
C VAL A 176 -4.34 -23.58 33.64
N LYS A 177 -5.06 -24.69 33.67
CA LYS A 177 -5.90 -25.06 32.52
C LYS A 177 -6.77 -23.91 32.04
N GLY A 178 -6.58 -23.52 30.80
CA GLY A 178 -7.33 -22.47 30.14
C GLY A 178 -6.78 -21.05 30.33
N LEU A 179 -5.79 -20.80 31.22
CA LEU A 179 -5.16 -19.49 31.38
C LEU A 179 -3.71 -19.54 30.93
N SER A 180 -3.38 -18.87 29.85
CA SER A 180 -2.03 -18.74 29.32
C SER A 180 -1.59 -17.29 29.18
N ALA A 181 -0.27 -17.07 29.27
CA ALA A 181 0.36 -15.82 28.90
C ALA A 181 1.42 -16.07 27.83
N PHE A 182 1.61 -15.08 26.98
CA PHE A 182 2.73 -15.08 26.05
C PHE A 182 3.61 -13.83 26.24
N LEU A 183 4.88 -14.01 25.95
CA LEU A 183 5.89 -12.95 25.88
C LEU A 183 6.68 -13.14 24.58
N ASP A 184 6.84 -12.06 23.81
CA ASP A 184 7.66 -12.00 22.60
C ASP A 184 8.55 -10.76 22.70
N LEU A 185 9.85 -10.98 22.68
CA LEU A 185 10.87 -9.94 22.78
C LEU A 185 11.73 -9.98 21.52
N GLN A 186 11.80 -8.86 20.80
CA GLN A 186 12.65 -8.73 19.62
C GLN A 186 13.59 -7.56 19.78
N TYR A 187 14.86 -7.80 19.47
CA TYR A 187 15.82 -6.75 19.14
C TYR A 187 16.09 -6.77 17.65
N ARG A 188 16.10 -5.59 17.01
CA ARG A 188 16.36 -5.42 15.59
C ARG A 188 17.32 -4.26 15.38
N HIS A 189 18.39 -4.51 14.63
CA HIS A 189 19.37 -3.52 14.19
C HIS A 189 19.28 -3.34 12.68
N VAL A 190 19.10 -2.09 12.23
CA VAL A 190 19.02 -1.74 10.82
C VAL A 190 20.07 -0.70 10.49
N ASN A 191 20.86 -0.96 9.44
CA ASN A 191 21.80 0.02 8.89
C ASN A 191 21.37 0.31 7.44
N VAL A 192 21.11 1.59 7.15
CA VAL A 192 20.70 2.08 5.83
C VAL A 192 21.75 3.04 5.32
N LYS A 193 22.24 2.82 4.11
CA LYS A 193 23.14 3.70 3.40
C LYS A 193 22.57 4.01 2.04
N MET A 194 22.47 5.28 1.67
CA MET A 194 22.01 5.70 0.35
C MET A 194 22.92 6.79 -0.19
N GLN A 195 23.24 6.70 -1.47
CA GLN A 195 23.73 7.82 -2.26
C GLN A 195 22.63 8.88 -2.36
N ASP A 196 22.86 9.99 -3.03
CA ASP A 196 21.80 10.99 -3.23
C ASP A 196 20.57 10.30 -3.86
N PRO A 197 19.42 10.29 -3.17
CA PRO A 197 18.23 9.59 -3.66
C PRO A 197 17.50 10.33 -4.78
N SER A 198 17.98 11.51 -5.20
CA SER A 198 17.38 12.31 -6.28
C SER A 198 17.23 11.50 -7.56
N ASP A 199 16.12 11.69 -8.24
CA ASP A 199 15.79 11.06 -9.51
C ASP A 199 15.82 12.06 -10.69
N TRP A 200 16.47 13.20 -10.49
CA TRP A 200 16.75 14.22 -11.50
C TRP A 200 18.26 14.47 -11.64
N PHE A 201 18.64 15.16 -12.71
CA PHE A 201 20.03 15.51 -12.98
C PHE A 201 20.52 16.61 -12.03
N ILE A 202 21.52 16.28 -11.23
CA ILE A 202 22.17 17.22 -10.27
C ILE A 202 23.54 17.69 -10.74
N GLY A 203 23.81 17.62 -12.04
CA GLY A 203 25.09 17.98 -12.64
C GLY A 203 26.19 16.94 -12.36
N ASN A 204 27.44 17.35 -12.44
CA ASN A 204 28.60 16.47 -12.17
C ASN A 204 28.80 16.18 -10.67
N SER A 205 27.82 16.48 -9.83
CA SER A 205 27.84 16.27 -8.38
C SER A 205 27.66 14.80 -7.96
N PHE A 206 27.67 13.88 -8.92
CA PHE A 206 27.56 12.44 -8.65
C PHE A 206 28.89 11.95 -8.06
N THR A 207 29.07 12.14 -6.75
CA THR A 207 30.31 11.78 -6.05
C THR A 207 30.43 10.29 -5.78
N GLY A 208 29.32 9.57 -5.85
CA GLY A 208 29.22 8.17 -5.41
C GLY A 208 29.18 8.01 -3.88
N ASP A 209 29.22 9.10 -3.13
CA ASP A 209 29.22 9.10 -1.67
C ASP A 209 27.85 8.75 -1.11
N TYR A 210 27.84 8.00 0.01
CA TYR A 210 26.63 7.71 0.75
C TYR A 210 26.30 8.87 1.70
N ILE A 211 25.47 9.80 1.25
CA ILE A 211 25.05 10.98 2.01
C ILE A 211 24.05 10.66 3.13
N ILE A 212 23.32 9.54 3.00
CA ILE A 212 22.46 8.99 4.05
C ILE A 212 23.18 7.77 4.62
N ASN A 213 23.43 7.78 5.94
CA ASN A 213 24.06 6.68 6.65
C ASN A 213 23.45 6.62 8.05
N GLU A 214 22.34 5.85 8.17
CA GLU A 214 21.53 5.79 9.37
C GLU A 214 21.58 4.40 9.99
N LYS A 215 21.60 4.38 11.34
CA LYS A 215 21.55 3.17 12.13
C LYS A 215 20.38 3.24 13.10
N TYR A 216 19.64 2.18 13.19
CA TYR A 216 18.47 2.08 14.04
C TYR A 216 18.58 0.85 14.90
N ASP A 217 18.29 1.02 16.20
CA ASP A 217 18.23 -0.05 17.18
C ASP A 217 16.82 -0.06 17.78
N PHE A 218 16.11 -1.17 17.62
CA PHE A 218 14.73 -1.31 18.02
C PHE A 218 14.58 -2.43 19.04
N PHE A 219 13.82 -2.15 20.08
CA PHE A 219 13.31 -3.16 20.99
C PHE A 219 11.80 -3.21 20.88
N ASN A 220 11.27 -4.35 20.43
CA ASN A 220 9.87 -4.57 20.10
C ASN A 220 9.29 -5.66 21.02
N PRO A 221 8.87 -5.32 22.25
CA PRO A 221 8.21 -6.27 23.14
C PRO A 221 6.73 -6.42 22.78
N LYS A 222 6.23 -7.65 22.90
CA LYS A 222 4.80 -7.96 22.86
C LYS A 222 4.49 -8.96 23.97
N PHE A 223 3.40 -8.73 24.70
CA PHE A 223 2.93 -9.65 25.73
C PHE A 223 1.41 -9.66 25.81
N GLY A 224 0.86 -10.72 26.35
CA GLY A 224 -0.58 -10.82 26.52
C GLY A 224 -1.01 -12.07 27.28
N PHE A 225 -2.30 -12.10 27.55
CA PHE A 225 -2.97 -13.19 28.25
C PHE A 225 -4.10 -13.71 27.40
N ASN A 226 -4.30 -15.03 27.44
CA ASN A 226 -5.46 -15.70 26.86
C ASN A 226 -6.16 -16.49 27.96
N TYR A 227 -7.48 -16.40 28.02
CA TYR A 227 -8.27 -17.18 28.96
C TYR A 227 -9.41 -17.90 28.25
N GLU A 228 -9.37 -19.22 28.29
CA GLU A 228 -10.42 -20.13 27.85
C GLU A 228 -11.51 -20.21 28.92
N ILE A 229 -12.59 -19.44 28.78
CA ILE A 229 -13.72 -19.43 29.74
C ILE A 229 -14.36 -20.82 29.77
N ASN A 230 -14.47 -21.44 28.62
CA ASN A 230 -14.95 -22.81 28.42
C ASN A 230 -14.49 -23.30 27.03
N THR A 231 -14.89 -24.51 26.64
CA THR A 231 -14.51 -25.15 25.35
C THR A 231 -14.92 -24.35 24.12
N ASN A 232 -15.83 -23.41 24.24
CA ASN A 232 -16.40 -22.65 23.13
C ASN A 232 -16.00 -21.16 23.17
N SER A 233 -15.54 -20.65 24.32
CA SER A 233 -15.37 -19.22 24.53
C SER A 233 -14.00 -18.89 25.07
N LYS A 234 -13.34 -17.90 24.47
CA LYS A 234 -12.06 -17.37 24.94
C LYS A 234 -12.01 -15.85 24.86
N VAL A 235 -11.26 -15.25 25.76
CA VAL A 235 -10.90 -13.84 25.75
C VAL A 235 -9.39 -13.70 25.68
N TYR A 236 -8.92 -12.60 25.12
CA TYR A 236 -7.50 -12.26 25.14
C TYR A 236 -7.29 -10.77 25.33
N ILE A 237 -6.15 -10.43 25.89
CA ILE A 237 -5.63 -9.06 25.93
C ILE A 237 -4.17 -9.10 25.54
N SER A 238 -3.74 -8.16 24.70
CA SER A 238 -2.33 -8.03 24.33
C SER A 238 -1.91 -6.57 24.24
N TYR A 239 -0.62 -6.35 24.49
CA TYR A 239 0.03 -5.07 24.30
C TYR A 239 1.35 -5.29 23.54
N ALA A 240 1.60 -4.44 22.54
CA ALA A 240 2.81 -4.48 21.70
C ALA A 240 3.42 -3.10 21.51
N ILE A 241 4.75 -3.06 21.40
CA ILE A 241 5.48 -1.90 20.89
C ILE A 241 6.17 -2.34 19.59
N ALA A 242 6.03 -1.54 18.55
CA ALA A 242 6.69 -1.77 17.27
C ALA A 242 7.32 -0.48 16.75
N HIS A 243 8.41 -0.63 16.00
CA HIS A 243 9.11 0.47 15.37
C HIS A 243 9.29 0.20 13.87
N LYS A 244 9.28 1.28 13.07
CA LYS A 244 9.54 1.25 11.64
C LYS A 244 10.51 2.36 11.28
N GLU A 245 11.61 2.00 10.64
CA GLU A 245 12.58 2.94 10.09
C GLU A 245 12.03 3.60 8.81
N PRO A 246 12.51 4.80 8.45
CA PRO A 246 12.26 5.39 7.13
C PRO A 246 12.76 4.46 6.02
N VAL A 247 11.96 4.33 4.96
CA VAL A 247 12.32 3.60 3.74
C VAL A 247 12.87 4.55 2.68
N ARG A 248 13.39 3.99 1.57
CA ARG A 248 14.01 4.76 0.48
C ARG A 248 13.12 5.91 0.01
N ASN A 249 11.85 5.67 -0.30
CA ASN A 249 10.93 6.69 -0.80
C ASN A 249 10.77 7.87 0.19
N ASN A 250 10.85 7.63 1.50
CA ASN A 250 10.79 8.72 2.47
C ASN A 250 11.98 9.67 2.36
N TYR A 251 13.14 9.19 1.91
CA TYR A 251 14.33 10.01 1.67
C TYR A 251 14.31 10.63 0.27
N GLU A 252 13.75 9.96 -0.74
CA GLU A 252 13.54 10.51 -2.08
C GLU A 252 12.58 11.70 -2.04
N ASP A 253 11.50 11.60 -1.24
CA ASP A 253 10.50 12.65 -1.05
C ASP A 253 10.93 13.73 -0.03
N TRP A 254 12.11 13.59 0.58
CA TRP A 254 12.62 14.54 1.54
C TRP A 254 13.36 15.70 0.86
N ASN A 255 12.77 16.88 0.92
CA ASN A 255 13.37 18.09 0.37
C ASN A 255 14.31 18.78 1.37
N ALA A 256 15.41 19.34 0.88
CA ALA A 256 16.31 20.18 1.68
C ALA A 256 15.50 21.37 2.27
N GLY A 257 15.48 21.48 3.60
CA GLY A 257 14.69 22.47 4.33
C GLY A 257 13.45 21.94 5.04
N SER A 258 13.00 20.71 4.73
CA SER A 258 11.99 20.00 5.50
C SER A 258 12.62 19.15 6.63
N GLU A 259 11.80 18.69 7.58
CA GLU A 259 12.29 17.78 8.62
C GLU A 259 12.68 16.42 8.00
N LYS A 260 13.86 15.92 8.40
CA LYS A 260 14.33 14.59 8.02
C LYS A 260 13.34 13.52 8.48
N PRO A 261 13.10 12.46 7.67
CA PRO A 261 12.25 11.34 8.07
C PRO A 261 12.67 10.75 9.42
N LYS A 262 11.69 10.55 10.31
CA LYS A 262 11.84 10.06 11.68
C LYS A 262 11.33 8.63 11.79
N VAL A 263 11.86 7.89 12.75
CA VAL A 263 11.36 6.56 13.12
C VAL A 263 9.90 6.66 13.58
N GLU A 264 9.06 5.80 13.02
CA GLU A 264 7.70 5.56 13.51
C GLU A 264 7.72 4.61 14.70
N ARG A 265 6.93 4.92 15.73
CA ARG A 265 6.67 4.04 16.87
C ARG A 265 5.19 3.82 17.05
N LEU A 266 4.80 2.57 17.22
CA LEU A 266 3.45 2.12 17.55
C LEU A 266 3.41 1.58 18.98
N ASN A 267 2.38 1.95 19.73
CA ASN A 267 1.93 1.25 20.92
C ASN A 267 0.51 0.72 20.63
N ASP A 268 0.32 -0.57 20.73
CA ASP A 268 -0.87 -1.29 20.31
C ASP A 268 -1.46 -2.08 21.48
N LEU A 269 -2.70 -1.79 21.81
CA LEU A 269 -3.49 -2.51 22.82
C LEU A 269 -4.67 -3.18 22.14
N GLU A 270 -4.79 -4.49 22.32
CA GLU A 270 -5.92 -5.27 21.81
C GLU A 270 -6.64 -6.02 22.93
N LEU A 271 -7.96 -6.09 22.81
CA LEU A 271 -8.83 -6.89 23.67
C LEU A 271 -9.84 -7.62 22.80
N GLY A 272 -9.88 -8.94 22.89
CA GLY A 272 -10.76 -9.72 22.04
C GLY A 272 -11.54 -10.81 22.78
N TYR A 273 -12.67 -11.15 22.20
CA TYR A 273 -13.51 -12.29 22.58
C TYR A 273 -13.76 -13.15 21.35
N LYS A 274 -13.67 -14.46 21.50
CA LYS A 274 -14.01 -15.43 20.45
C LYS A 274 -14.91 -16.52 21.01
N TYR A 275 -15.99 -16.76 20.26
CA TYR A 275 -16.91 -17.89 20.48
C TYR A 275 -16.86 -18.81 19.28
N GLN A 276 -16.81 -20.13 19.51
CA GLN A 276 -16.83 -21.12 18.46
C GLN A 276 -17.65 -22.36 18.89
N SER A 277 -18.60 -22.75 18.04
CA SER A 277 -19.34 -24.01 18.15
C SER A 277 -19.27 -24.76 16.81
N SER A 278 -19.92 -25.92 16.72
CA SER A 278 -19.95 -26.71 15.49
C SER A 278 -20.64 -26.02 14.29
N LYS A 279 -21.56 -25.10 14.56
CA LYS A 279 -22.37 -24.42 13.53
C LYS A 279 -22.25 -22.90 13.52
N PHE A 280 -21.66 -22.33 14.53
CA PHE A 280 -21.56 -20.87 14.68
C PHE A 280 -20.27 -20.47 15.31
N SER A 281 -19.60 -19.45 14.73
CA SER A 281 -18.50 -18.76 15.35
C SER A 281 -18.74 -17.25 15.31
N ALA A 282 -18.27 -16.55 16.35
CA ALA A 282 -18.30 -15.09 16.41
C ALA A 282 -17.05 -14.59 17.12
N GLY A 283 -16.57 -13.42 16.73
CA GLY A 283 -15.47 -12.72 17.33
C GLY A 283 -15.75 -11.23 17.44
N ALA A 284 -15.19 -10.62 18.49
CA ALA A 284 -15.12 -9.19 18.66
C ALA A 284 -13.70 -8.83 19.09
N ASN A 285 -13.08 -7.86 18.44
CA ASN A 285 -11.78 -7.33 18.79
C ASN A 285 -11.88 -5.81 18.92
N PHE A 286 -11.48 -5.29 20.07
CA PHE A 286 -11.22 -3.86 20.26
C PHE A 286 -9.72 -3.63 20.16
N TYR A 287 -9.32 -2.59 19.42
CA TYR A 287 -7.93 -2.16 19.33
C TYR A 287 -7.77 -0.67 19.57
N TYR A 288 -6.63 -0.30 20.15
CA TYR A 288 -6.19 1.07 20.31
C TYR A 288 -4.69 1.17 19.98
N MET A 289 -4.41 1.77 18.82
CA MET A 289 -3.08 1.96 18.26
C MET A 289 -2.69 3.44 18.39
N ASN A 290 -1.70 3.74 19.21
CA ASN A 290 -1.17 5.09 19.39
C ASN A 290 0.20 5.21 18.76
N TYR A 291 0.33 6.12 17.79
CA TYR A 291 1.55 6.30 17.01
C TYR A 291 2.28 7.59 17.41
N LYS A 292 3.60 7.51 17.34
CA LYS A 292 4.50 8.67 17.29
C LYS A 292 5.24 8.66 15.96
N ASN A 293 5.24 9.80 15.26
CA ASN A 293 5.84 9.97 13.93
C ASN A 293 5.34 8.94 12.90
N GLN A 294 4.04 8.70 12.85
CA GLN A 294 3.48 7.77 11.88
C GLN A 294 3.75 8.24 10.45
N PHE A 295 4.23 7.36 9.57
CA PHE A 295 4.24 7.59 8.14
C PHE A 295 2.81 7.48 7.60
N VAL A 296 2.28 8.60 7.12
CA VAL A 296 0.94 8.68 6.55
C VAL A 296 1.00 9.19 5.11
N LEU A 297 0.06 8.76 4.29
CA LEU A 297 -0.12 9.28 2.94
C LEU A 297 -0.52 10.74 3.02
N THR A 298 0.19 11.63 2.34
CA THR A 298 -0.13 13.08 2.32
C THR A 298 -1.32 13.39 1.42
N GLY A 299 -1.63 12.53 0.48
CA GLY A 299 -2.51 12.74 -0.66
C GLY A 299 -1.77 13.13 -1.93
N GLU A 300 -0.54 13.60 -1.83
CA GLU A 300 0.31 14.01 -2.95
C GLU A 300 0.92 12.79 -3.67
N LEU A 301 1.33 12.99 -4.92
CA LEU A 301 2.14 12.05 -5.70
C LEU A 301 3.53 12.62 -5.95
N ASN A 302 4.53 11.74 -6.01
CA ASN A 302 5.87 12.12 -6.43
C ASN A 302 5.99 12.16 -7.98
N SER A 303 7.19 12.45 -8.49
CA SER A 303 7.47 12.59 -9.94
C SER A 303 7.16 11.36 -10.78
N ILE A 304 6.97 10.21 -10.15
CA ILE A 304 6.67 8.93 -10.81
C ILE A 304 5.25 8.43 -10.57
N GLY A 305 4.43 9.22 -9.87
CA GLY A 305 3.04 8.88 -9.58
C GLY A 305 2.84 7.97 -8.36
N GLU A 306 3.87 7.78 -7.54
CA GLU A 306 3.74 7.09 -6.26
C GLU A 306 3.25 8.03 -5.16
N ALA A 307 2.50 7.49 -4.22
CA ALA A 307 1.95 8.26 -3.13
C ALA A 307 3.04 8.69 -2.12
N VAL A 308 3.15 10.00 -1.89
CA VAL A 308 4.08 10.58 -0.93
C VAL A 308 3.65 10.29 0.50
N THR A 309 4.61 9.88 1.33
CA THR A 309 4.39 9.69 2.77
C THR A 309 5.26 10.62 3.59
N ARG A 310 4.69 11.17 4.67
CA ARG A 310 5.41 12.00 5.65
C ARG A 310 5.07 11.60 7.07
N ASN A 311 5.96 11.92 8.01
CA ASN A 311 5.69 11.68 9.42
C ASN A 311 4.65 12.67 9.96
N LEU A 312 3.60 12.15 10.62
CA LEU A 312 2.77 12.94 11.54
C LEU A 312 3.15 12.59 12.98
N GLU A 313 3.41 13.63 13.78
CA GLU A 313 3.99 13.46 15.12
C GLU A 313 3.11 12.62 16.03
N LYS A 314 1.80 12.85 16.02
CA LYS A 314 0.84 12.17 16.90
C LYS A 314 -0.39 11.75 16.12
N THR A 315 -0.61 10.46 16.01
CA THR A 315 -1.82 9.89 15.42
C THR A 315 -2.34 8.74 16.27
N TYR A 316 -3.59 8.38 16.08
CA TYR A 316 -4.12 7.16 16.66
C TYR A 316 -5.12 6.49 15.72
N ARG A 317 -5.26 5.19 15.90
CA ARG A 317 -6.31 4.37 15.30
C ARG A 317 -6.97 3.57 16.39
N MET A 318 -8.29 3.58 16.46
CA MET A 318 -9.05 2.77 17.39
C MET A 318 -10.30 2.23 16.72
N GLY A 319 -10.73 1.07 17.13
CA GLY A 319 -11.92 0.50 16.52
C GLY A 319 -12.39 -0.79 17.17
N VAL A 320 -13.51 -1.25 16.65
CA VAL A 320 -14.10 -2.55 16.97
C VAL A 320 -14.27 -3.31 15.66
N GLU A 321 -13.73 -4.52 15.66
CA GLU A 321 -13.89 -5.49 14.58
C GLU A 321 -14.81 -6.61 15.06
N LEU A 322 -15.83 -6.89 14.26
CA LEU A 322 -16.76 -7.98 14.50
C LEU A 322 -16.63 -8.99 13.36
N GLU A 323 -16.63 -10.26 13.70
CA GLU A 323 -16.67 -11.38 12.75
C GLU A 323 -17.73 -12.40 13.14
N ALA A 324 -18.39 -12.99 12.18
CA ALA A 324 -19.33 -14.08 12.40
C ALA A 324 -19.31 -15.07 11.23
N ALA A 325 -19.42 -16.35 11.54
CA ALA A 325 -19.67 -17.39 10.55
C ALA A 325 -20.77 -18.35 11.05
N TRP A 326 -21.72 -18.64 10.18
CA TRP A 326 -22.85 -19.50 10.51
C TRP A 326 -23.10 -20.56 9.43
N LYS A 327 -23.04 -21.81 9.82
CA LYS A 327 -23.24 -22.98 8.97
C LYS A 327 -24.34 -23.88 9.54
N PRO A 328 -25.62 -23.47 9.43
CA PRO A 328 -26.73 -24.23 10.01
C PRO A 328 -26.91 -25.61 9.39
N VAL A 329 -26.62 -25.71 8.10
CA VAL A 329 -26.73 -26.93 7.29
C VAL A 329 -25.51 -27.14 6.41
N SER A 330 -25.27 -28.34 5.91
CA SER A 330 -24.05 -28.68 5.16
C SER A 330 -23.91 -27.92 3.82
N TRP A 331 -25.02 -27.51 3.21
CA TRP A 331 -25.06 -26.87 1.90
C TRP A 331 -25.06 -25.32 1.96
N PHE A 332 -25.19 -24.69 3.15
CA PHE A 332 -25.25 -23.26 3.32
C PHE A 332 -24.29 -22.77 4.40
N GLN A 333 -23.56 -21.70 4.11
CA GLN A 333 -22.71 -20.97 5.05
C GLN A 333 -22.87 -19.46 4.81
N TRP A 334 -22.95 -18.71 5.91
CA TRP A 334 -22.88 -17.27 5.93
C TRP A 334 -21.66 -16.82 6.73
N ASP A 335 -20.84 -15.95 6.12
CA ASP A 335 -19.69 -15.31 6.75
C ASP A 335 -19.87 -13.80 6.65
N ALA A 336 -19.62 -13.07 7.74
CA ALA A 336 -19.69 -11.62 7.75
C ALA A 336 -18.63 -11.03 8.68
N ASN A 337 -18.13 -9.84 8.34
CA ASN A 337 -17.35 -9.02 9.22
C ASN A 337 -17.71 -7.54 9.08
N ALA A 338 -17.52 -6.79 10.16
CA ALA A 338 -17.75 -5.36 10.20
C ALA A 338 -16.67 -4.69 11.06
N THR A 339 -16.14 -3.57 10.59
CA THR A 339 -15.17 -2.76 11.33
C THR A 339 -15.69 -1.35 11.46
N TRP A 340 -15.81 -0.85 12.70
CA TRP A 340 -15.94 0.57 13.00
C TRP A 340 -14.60 1.06 13.50
N SER A 341 -14.09 2.11 12.89
CA SER A 341 -12.79 2.68 13.26
C SER A 341 -12.82 4.20 13.34
N LYS A 342 -11.99 4.74 14.19
CA LYS A 342 -11.67 6.16 14.28
C LYS A 342 -10.17 6.30 14.07
N ASN A 343 -9.77 6.91 12.94
CA ASN A 343 -8.38 7.08 12.53
C ASN A 343 -8.09 8.57 12.46
N ARG A 344 -7.23 9.10 13.35
CA ARG A 344 -7.08 10.56 13.51
C ARG A 344 -5.62 10.98 13.64
N ALA A 345 -5.32 12.13 13.00
CA ALA A 345 -4.16 12.94 13.32
C ALA A 345 -4.51 13.91 14.45
N LYS A 346 -3.61 14.08 15.42
CA LYS A 346 -3.72 15.11 16.46
C LYS A 346 -2.88 16.30 16.07
N ASP A 347 -3.33 17.51 16.45
CA ASP A 347 -2.57 18.75 16.26
C ASP A 347 -2.15 18.98 14.79
N MET A 348 -3.07 18.64 13.85
CA MET A 348 -2.80 18.79 12.42
C MET A 348 -2.60 20.27 12.05
N MET A 349 -1.49 20.56 11.35
CA MET A 349 -1.15 21.89 10.87
C MET A 349 -1.06 21.89 9.35
N VAL A 350 -1.47 22.98 8.73
CA VAL A 350 -1.29 23.22 7.31
C VAL A 350 -0.51 24.53 7.09
N THR A 351 0.26 24.60 6.04
CA THR A 351 0.92 25.84 5.60
C THR A 351 -0.01 26.52 4.60
N LEU A 352 -0.24 27.82 4.76
CA LEU A 352 -1.07 28.61 3.83
C LEU A 352 -0.34 28.84 2.51
N GLU A 353 -1.07 29.36 1.52
CA GLU A 353 -0.55 29.64 0.17
C GLU A 353 0.60 30.65 0.12
N ASP A 354 0.81 31.43 1.19
CA ASP A 354 1.97 32.31 1.34
C ASP A 354 3.30 31.56 1.60
N GLY A 355 3.22 30.24 1.86
CA GLY A 355 4.37 29.38 2.13
C GLY A 355 4.97 29.52 3.55
N GLU A 356 4.51 30.44 4.37
CA GLU A 356 5.09 30.79 5.68
C GLU A 356 4.10 30.60 6.82
N THR A 357 2.88 31.10 6.67
CA THR A 357 1.85 31.08 7.73
C THR A 357 1.33 29.65 7.95
N LYS A 358 1.29 29.24 9.21
CA LYS A 358 0.72 27.95 9.62
C LYS A 358 -0.61 28.12 10.32
N ALA A 359 -1.59 27.30 9.96
CA ALA A 359 -2.90 27.25 10.59
C ALA A 359 -3.14 25.88 11.20
N SER A 360 -3.76 25.86 12.40
CA SER A 360 -4.12 24.62 13.10
C SER A 360 -5.50 24.15 12.67
N LEU A 361 -5.61 22.85 12.38
CA LEU A 361 -6.88 22.15 12.14
C LEU A 361 -7.32 21.31 13.36
N GLY A 362 -6.46 21.17 14.38
CA GLY A 362 -6.73 20.33 15.54
C GLY A 362 -6.73 18.83 15.18
N GLU A 363 -7.75 18.10 15.65
CA GLU A 363 -7.91 16.68 15.36
C GLU A 363 -8.62 16.47 14.01
N THR A 364 -7.98 15.75 13.08
CA THR A 364 -8.48 15.53 11.73
C THR A 364 -8.46 14.03 11.36
N PRO A 365 -9.28 13.58 10.36
CA PRO A 365 -9.22 12.21 9.88
C PRO A 365 -7.90 11.93 9.12
N LEU A 366 -7.42 10.69 9.23
CA LEU A 366 -6.32 10.21 8.40
C LEU A 366 -6.82 9.87 7.00
N SER A 367 -5.99 10.17 5.99
CA SER A 367 -6.25 9.83 4.59
C SER A 367 -6.40 8.31 4.40
N PHE A 368 -7.19 7.92 3.40
CA PHE A 368 -7.43 6.53 2.98
C PHE A 368 -7.82 5.58 4.14
N SER A 369 -8.51 6.12 5.14
CA SER A 369 -8.88 5.39 6.35
C SER A 369 -10.39 5.51 6.57
N PRO A 370 -11.22 4.61 6.00
CA PRO A 370 -12.66 4.65 6.14
C PRO A 370 -13.06 4.37 7.59
N ASP A 371 -14.11 5.08 8.07
CA ASP A 371 -14.61 4.87 9.42
C ASP A 371 -15.47 3.60 9.56
N PHE A 372 -15.98 3.04 8.43
CA PHE A 372 -16.77 1.81 8.44
C PHE A 372 -16.54 0.96 7.20
N ILE A 373 -16.30 -0.34 7.43
CA ILE A 373 -16.22 -1.37 6.39
C ILE A 373 -17.12 -2.53 6.81
N PHE A 374 -17.86 -3.08 5.85
CA PHE A 374 -18.67 -4.29 6.05
C PHE A 374 -18.48 -5.23 4.88
N ASN A 375 -18.26 -6.51 5.18
CA ASN A 375 -18.20 -7.59 4.18
C ASN A 375 -19.18 -8.70 4.56
N ASN A 376 -19.78 -9.32 3.55
CA ASN A 376 -20.74 -10.39 3.70
C ASN A 376 -20.56 -11.41 2.58
N ILE A 377 -20.55 -12.71 2.92
CA ILE A 377 -20.41 -13.81 1.97
C ILE A 377 -21.50 -14.84 2.28
N LEU A 378 -22.34 -15.14 1.30
CA LEU A 378 -23.29 -16.23 1.33
C LEU A 378 -22.78 -17.35 0.41
N THR A 379 -22.50 -18.52 0.95
CA THR A 379 -21.99 -19.67 0.18
C THR A 379 -23.03 -20.78 0.16
N PHE A 380 -23.30 -21.30 -1.02
CA PHE A 380 -24.16 -22.44 -1.28
C PHE A 380 -23.36 -23.54 -1.97
N GLN A 381 -23.47 -24.78 -1.48
CA GLN A 381 -22.73 -25.90 -2.06
C GLN A 381 -23.60 -27.16 -2.04
N TYR A 382 -23.93 -27.71 -3.25
CA TYR A 382 -24.72 -28.91 -3.38
C TYR A 382 -24.39 -29.67 -4.66
N ALA A 383 -24.18 -30.97 -4.56
CA ALA A 383 -24.03 -31.90 -5.69
C ALA A 383 -23.01 -31.45 -6.78
N GLY A 384 -21.84 -30.97 -6.35
CA GLY A 384 -20.79 -30.46 -7.24
C GLY A 384 -20.97 -28.98 -7.63
N PHE A 385 -22.11 -28.37 -7.43
CA PHE A 385 -22.34 -26.95 -7.60
C PHE A 385 -21.90 -26.17 -6.38
N LYS A 386 -21.19 -25.05 -6.60
CA LYS A 386 -20.85 -24.05 -5.58
C LYS A 386 -21.22 -22.67 -6.12
N GLY A 387 -21.96 -21.92 -5.32
CA GLY A 387 -22.27 -20.52 -5.55
C GLY A 387 -21.88 -19.67 -4.35
N ALA A 388 -21.32 -18.49 -4.58
CA ALA A 388 -21.03 -17.51 -3.54
C ALA A 388 -21.52 -16.12 -3.95
N ILE A 389 -22.18 -15.43 -3.03
CA ILE A 389 -22.55 -14.02 -3.18
C ILE A 389 -21.72 -13.24 -2.18
N GLN A 390 -20.88 -12.33 -2.66
CA GLN A 390 -19.94 -11.54 -1.88
C GLN A 390 -20.30 -10.07 -1.99
N SER A 391 -20.65 -9.44 -0.87
CA SER A 391 -20.99 -8.01 -0.84
C SER A 391 -20.05 -7.26 0.07
N GLN A 392 -19.65 -6.06 -0.33
CA GLN A 392 -18.78 -5.18 0.41
C GLN A 392 -19.34 -3.75 0.42
N TYR A 393 -19.33 -3.13 1.59
CA TYR A 393 -19.57 -1.71 1.78
C TYR A 393 -18.32 -1.05 2.39
N VAL A 394 -17.92 0.10 1.83
CA VAL A 394 -16.85 0.94 2.35
C VAL A 394 -17.40 2.36 2.45
N SER A 395 -17.21 3.01 3.62
CA SER A 395 -17.60 4.41 3.83
C SER A 395 -16.69 5.38 3.08
N ASP A 396 -17.02 6.67 3.06
CA ASP A 396 -16.19 7.72 2.48
C ASP A 396 -14.77 7.69 3.08
N GLN A 397 -13.77 8.03 2.24
CA GLN A 397 -12.38 8.15 2.65
C GLN A 397 -11.84 9.51 2.20
N TYR A 398 -11.07 10.16 3.05
CA TYR A 398 -10.40 11.41 2.71
C TYR A 398 -9.16 11.15 1.86
N LEU A 399 -8.90 12.00 0.87
CA LEU A 399 -7.65 11.96 0.09
C LEU A 399 -6.48 12.59 0.85
N THR A 400 -6.75 13.50 1.79
CA THR A 400 -5.74 14.20 2.59
C THR A 400 -6.01 14.03 4.09
N ASN A 401 -5.01 14.35 4.93
CA ASN A 401 -5.13 14.27 6.39
C ASN A 401 -5.77 15.53 7.02
N THR A 402 -6.38 16.42 6.24
CA THR A 402 -6.87 17.72 6.70
C THR A 402 -8.33 17.74 7.07
N GLY A 403 -9.10 16.74 6.61
CA GLY A 403 -10.54 16.65 6.88
C GLY A 403 -11.41 17.52 5.97
N PHE A 404 -10.81 18.26 5.01
CA PHE A 404 -11.59 18.94 3.99
C PHE A 404 -12.24 17.92 3.05
N LYS A 405 -13.51 18.12 2.73
CA LYS A 405 -14.28 17.23 1.84
C LYS A 405 -14.25 17.68 0.39
N GLU A 406 -13.93 18.94 0.18
CA GLU A 406 -13.88 19.58 -1.12
C GLU A 406 -12.88 20.74 -1.10
N MET A 407 -12.40 21.12 -2.26
CA MET A 407 -11.60 22.32 -2.47
C MET A 407 -12.30 23.25 -3.45
N MET A 408 -12.14 24.54 -3.23
CA MET A 408 -12.68 25.58 -4.10
C MET A 408 -11.78 25.73 -5.33
N CYS A 409 -12.37 25.70 -6.51
CA CYS A 409 -11.73 25.86 -7.81
C CYS A 409 -12.38 27.02 -8.58
N GLN A 410 -11.79 27.38 -9.71
CA GLN A 410 -12.42 28.30 -10.69
C GLN A 410 -12.54 27.59 -12.04
N ASP A 411 -13.70 27.74 -12.69
CA ASP A 411 -13.87 27.28 -14.06
C ASP A 411 -13.20 28.24 -15.05
N GLU A 412 -13.29 27.93 -16.36
CA GLU A 412 -12.74 28.74 -17.46
C GLU A 412 -13.27 30.15 -17.52
N ASN A 413 -14.44 30.40 -16.96
CA ASN A 413 -15.11 31.68 -16.94
C ASN A 413 -14.87 32.45 -15.64
N GLY A 414 -14.07 31.88 -14.71
CA GLY A 414 -13.80 32.47 -13.41
C GLY A 414 -14.91 32.24 -12.38
N ASN A 415 -15.91 31.39 -12.67
CA ASN A 415 -16.93 31.04 -11.70
C ASN A 415 -16.38 30.04 -10.65
N THR A 416 -16.80 30.22 -9.40
CA THR A 416 -16.45 29.32 -8.33
C THR A 416 -17.10 27.93 -8.51
N THR A 417 -16.31 26.91 -8.50
CA THR A 417 -16.70 25.50 -8.51
C THR A 417 -16.04 24.75 -7.33
N TYR A 418 -16.42 23.50 -7.12
CA TYR A 418 -15.87 22.69 -6.05
C TYR A 418 -15.48 21.31 -6.57
N GLU A 419 -14.28 20.87 -6.20
CA GLU A 419 -13.79 19.52 -6.49
C GLU A 419 -13.72 18.68 -5.20
N THR A 420 -14.13 17.43 -5.29
CA THR A 420 -14.18 16.55 -4.13
C THR A 420 -12.77 16.12 -3.68
N LEU A 421 -12.54 16.10 -2.37
CA LEU A 421 -11.36 15.53 -1.71
C LEU A 421 -11.68 14.18 -1.03
N LEU A 422 -12.72 13.48 -1.53
CA LEU A 422 -13.17 12.21 -1.00
C LEU A 422 -13.21 11.13 -2.08
N LEU A 423 -12.77 9.94 -1.73
CA LEU A 423 -13.27 8.71 -2.33
C LEU A 423 -14.63 8.43 -1.73
N LYS A 424 -15.66 8.48 -2.56
CA LYS A 424 -17.04 8.30 -2.11
C LYS A 424 -17.31 6.88 -1.66
N LYS A 425 -18.17 6.74 -0.64
CA LYS A 425 -18.69 5.44 -0.19
C LYS A 425 -19.25 4.63 -1.35
N HIS A 426 -19.07 3.34 -1.27
CA HIS A 426 -19.59 2.42 -2.29
C HIS A 426 -20.05 1.10 -1.70
N PHE A 427 -20.92 0.44 -2.45
CA PHE A 427 -21.39 -0.91 -2.19
C PHE A 427 -21.22 -1.73 -3.47
N THR A 428 -20.57 -2.86 -3.38
CA THR A 428 -20.36 -3.78 -4.51
C THR A 428 -20.83 -5.18 -4.15
N THR A 429 -21.29 -5.93 -5.15
CA THR A 429 -21.64 -7.34 -4.99
C THR A 429 -21.09 -8.14 -6.16
N ASN A 430 -20.40 -9.23 -5.84
CA ASN A 430 -19.91 -10.20 -6.80
C ASN A 430 -20.66 -11.53 -6.63
N ILE A 431 -20.81 -12.28 -7.71
CA ILE A 431 -21.36 -13.65 -7.70
C ILE A 431 -20.34 -14.57 -8.33
N ASP A 432 -19.94 -15.60 -7.60
CA ASP A 432 -19.14 -16.70 -8.11
C ASP A 432 -19.99 -17.96 -8.22
N LEU A 433 -19.97 -18.59 -9.39
CA LEU A 433 -20.70 -19.83 -9.67
C LEU A 433 -19.72 -20.84 -10.27
N SER A 434 -19.66 -22.03 -9.71
CA SER A 434 -18.81 -23.09 -10.25
C SER A 434 -19.45 -24.46 -10.13
N TYR A 435 -19.10 -25.34 -11.06
CA TYR A 435 -19.54 -26.73 -11.09
C TYR A 435 -18.35 -27.67 -11.23
N HIS A 436 -18.24 -28.58 -10.27
CA HIS A 436 -17.20 -29.60 -10.21
C HIS A 436 -17.76 -30.96 -10.65
N PHE A 437 -17.05 -31.62 -11.55
CA PHE A 437 -17.46 -32.91 -12.09
C PHE A 437 -16.29 -33.84 -12.41
N SER A 438 -16.54 -35.13 -12.35
CA SER A 438 -15.53 -36.16 -12.61
C SER A 438 -15.29 -36.37 -14.10
N LEU A 439 -13.99 -36.45 -14.49
CA LEU A 439 -13.53 -36.73 -15.85
C LEU A 439 -12.78 -38.06 -15.98
N LYS A 440 -13.00 -38.99 -15.07
CA LYS A 440 -12.36 -40.33 -15.05
C LYS A 440 -12.47 -41.07 -16.36
N LYS A 441 -13.60 -40.93 -17.09
CA LYS A 441 -13.82 -41.55 -18.42
C LYS A 441 -12.85 -41.03 -19.50
N LEU A 442 -12.25 -39.88 -19.32
CA LEU A 442 -11.27 -39.24 -20.25
C LEU A 442 -9.83 -39.40 -19.76
N GLY A 443 -9.57 -40.22 -18.74
CA GLY A 443 -8.22 -40.41 -18.17
C GLY A 443 -7.74 -39.26 -17.27
N MET A 444 -8.61 -38.31 -16.93
CA MET A 444 -8.39 -37.22 -16.01
C MET A 444 -9.12 -37.46 -14.69
N LYS A 445 -8.74 -36.79 -13.60
CA LYS A 445 -9.46 -36.98 -12.32
C LYS A 445 -10.81 -36.26 -12.30
N ASP A 446 -10.76 -34.95 -12.47
CA ASP A 446 -11.95 -34.09 -12.40
C ASP A 446 -11.70 -32.75 -13.10
N ALA A 447 -12.79 -32.00 -13.30
CA ALA A 447 -12.71 -30.62 -13.74
C ALA A 447 -13.71 -29.75 -12.97
N THR A 448 -13.37 -28.46 -12.91
CA THR A 448 -14.24 -27.40 -12.41
C THR A 448 -14.36 -26.32 -13.49
N VAL A 449 -15.58 -26.02 -13.87
CA VAL A 449 -15.92 -24.87 -14.72
C VAL A 449 -16.62 -23.82 -13.87
N GLY A 450 -16.30 -22.56 -14.05
CA GLY A 450 -16.94 -21.51 -13.28
C GLY A 450 -16.97 -20.17 -14.00
N VAL A 451 -17.79 -19.27 -13.44
CA VAL A 451 -17.90 -17.87 -13.85
C VAL A 451 -18.00 -16.99 -12.61
N THR A 452 -17.24 -15.92 -12.60
CA THR A 452 -17.35 -14.87 -11.60
C THR A 452 -17.91 -13.62 -12.27
N LEU A 453 -19.01 -13.12 -11.73
CA LEU A 453 -19.65 -11.87 -12.12
C LEU A 453 -19.24 -10.80 -11.10
N TYR A 454 -18.49 -9.81 -11.53
CA TYR A 454 -18.02 -8.72 -10.68
C TYR A 454 -18.94 -7.52 -10.77
N ASN A 455 -19.19 -6.88 -9.63
CA ASN A 455 -19.95 -5.64 -9.53
C ASN A 455 -21.30 -5.72 -10.24
N ILE A 456 -22.13 -6.70 -9.87
CA ILE A 456 -23.38 -7.05 -10.56
C ILE A 456 -24.40 -5.90 -10.60
N PHE A 457 -24.29 -4.92 -9.72
CA PHE A 457 -25.16 -3.74 -9.67
C PHE A 457 -24.58 -2.54 -10.44
N ASP A 458 -23.45 -2.73 -11.13
CA ASP A 458 -22.74 -1.70 -11.90
C ASP A 458 -22.48 -0.42 -11.09
N SER A 459 -22.09 -0.57 -9.83
CA SER A 459 -21.77 0.56 -8.93
C SER A 459 -20.54 1.30 -9.44
N LEU A 460 -20.68 2.58 -9.79
CA LEU A 460 -19.62 3.41 -10.30
C LEU A 460 -18.96 4.19 -9.15
N TYR A 461 -17.71 3.86 -8.84
CA TYR A 461 -16.94 4.50 -7.79
C TYR A 461 -15.47 4.60 -8.18
N ASP A 462 -14.68 5.38 -7.44
CA ASP A 462 -13.23 5.42 -7.58
C ASP A 462 -12.60 4.64 -6.42
N ASN A 463 -11.65 3.77 -6.73
CA ASN A 463 -11.00 2.94 -5.74
C ASN A 463 -9.71 3.56 -5.18
N ASN A 464 -9.19 4.60 -5.83
CA ASN A 464 -8.03 5.35 -5.41
C ASN A 464 -8.10 6.79 -5.94
N GLY A 465 -7.24 7.66 -5.43
CA GLY A 465 -7.10 9.03 -5.89
C GLY A 465 -5.92 9.71 -5.21
N TRP A 466 -5.63 10.93 -5.62
CA TRP A 466 -4.66 11.81 -4.99
C TRP A 466 -5.19 13.23 -4.97
N ALA A 467 -4.68 14.07 -4.07
CA ALA A 467 -5.00 15.48 -4.02
C ALA A 467 -3.89 16.29 -3.35
N ALA A 468 -3.59 17.46 -3.90
CA ALA A 468 -2.61 18.42 -3.39
C ALA A 468 -3.23 19.82 -3.28
N PRO A 469 -4.25 20.05 -2.43
CA PRO A 469 -4.86 21.34 -2.23
C PRO A 469 -3.89 22.30 -1.56
N GLN A 470 -4.02 23.59 -1.87
CA GLN A 470 -3.47 24.69 -1.10
C GLN A 470 -4.50 25.17 -0.06
N TYR A 471 -4.06 26.01 0.87
CA TYR A 471 -4.92 26.46 1.97
C TYR A 471 -4.86 27.96 2.11
N ARG A 472 -6.03 28.59 2.33
CA ARG A 472 -6.18 30.05 2.43
C ARG A 472 -7.16 30.42 3.54
N MET A 473 -6.94 31.57 4.16
CA MET A 473 -7.95 32.20 5.02
C MET A 473 -8.89 33.04 4.17
N ALA A 474 -10.19 32.74 4.18
CA ALA A 474 -11.24 33.50 3.53
C ALA A 474 -12.37 33.76 4.53
N ASP A 475 -12.74 35.03 4.72
CA ASP A 475 -13.78 35.47 5.68
C ASP A 475 -13.60 34.89 7.10
N GLY A 476 -12.35 34.83 7.56
CA GLY A 476 -11.99 34.27 8.87
C GLY A 476 -12.07 32.74 8.99
N LYS A 477 -12.29 32.04 7.89
CA LYS A 477 -12.33 30.57 7.83
C LYS A 477 -11.18 30.04 6.98
N LEU A 478 -10.62 28.91 7.40
CA LEU A 478 -9.65 28.19 6.60
C LEU A 478 -10.40 27.37 5.53
N ILE A 479 -10.00 27.50 4.30
CA ILE A 479 -10.54 26.77 3.14
C ILE A 479 -9.43 26.06 2.37
N ALA A 480 -9.76 24.94 1.76
CA ALA A 480 -8.92 24.29 0.76
C ALA A 480 -9.24 24.88 -0.63
N ILE A 481 -8.21 25.15 -1.40
CA ILE A 481 -8.33 25.75 -2.72
C ILE A 481 -7.47 25.00 -3.73
N ASN A 482 -7.87 25.05 -4.99
CA ASN A 482 -7.04 24.75 -6.14
C ASN A 482 -6.67 26.07 -6.83
N THR A 483 -5.40 26.42 -6.87
CA THR A 483 -4.91 27.61 -7.59
C THR A 483 -4.71 27.34 -9.08
N TRP A 484 -4.78 26.08 -9.49
CA TRP A 484 -4.67 25.65 -10.88
C TRP A 484 -6.05 25.64 -11.55
N ASN A 485 -6.06 25.87 -12.84
CA ASN A 485 -7.29 25.80 -13.61
C ASN A 485 -7.85 24.35 -13.54
N VAL A 486 -9.18 24.20 -13.51
CA VAL A 486 -9.88 22.89 -13.51
C VAL A 486 -9.41 21.95 -14.67
N ARG A 487 -8.87 22.52 -15.74
CA ARG A 487 -8.30 21.78 -16.87
C ARG A 487 -6.90 21.22 -16.63
N ASP A 488 -6.14 21.85 -15.76
CA ASP A 488 -4.79 21.41 -15.44
C ASP A 488 -4.88 20.51 -14.21
N MET A 489 -4.95 19.22 -14.37
CA MET A 489 -5.15 18.12 -13.42
C MET A 489 -4.24 18.14 -12.18
N ASP A 490 -3.61 19.24 -11.86
CA ASP A 490 -2.49 19.32 -10.93
C ASP A 490 -2.89 19.32 -9.45
N ALA A 491 -4.19 19.29 -9.11
CA ALA A 491 -4.63 19.32 -7.73
C ALA A 491 -5.42 18.10 -7.24
N ALA A 492 -6.00 17.30 -8.12
CA ALA A 492 -6.62 16.02 -7.77
C ALA A 492 -6.80 15.10 -8.97
N GLY A 493 -6.66 13.81 -8.75
CA GLY A 493 -6.92 12.77 -9.74
C GLY A 493 -7.52 11.52 -9.10
N PHE A 494 -8.27 10.77 -9.89
CA PHE A 494 -9.02 9.60 -9.43
C PHE A 494 -8.76 8.38 -10.30
N ALA A 495 -8.86 7.20 -9.69
CA ALA A 495 -8.79 5.91 -10.34
C ALA A 495 -10.19 5.27 -10.39
N PRO A 496 -10.92 5.38 -11.51
CA PRO A 496 -12.21 4.74 -11.66
C PRO A 496 -12.13 3.23 -11.51
N SER A 497 -12.98 2.65 -10.65
CA SER A 497 -13.12 1.21 -10.55
C SER A 497 -13.81 0.62 -11.78
N ALA A 498 -13.55 -0.66 -12.06
CA ALA A 498 -14.19 -1.36 -13.15
C ALA A 498 -15.73 -1.41 -12.96
N PRO A 499 -16.52 -1.15 -14.02
CA PRO A 499 -17.95 -1.40 -14.02
C PRO A 499 -18.24 -2.90 -13.97
N PHE A 500 -19.50 -3.29 -14.15
CA PHE A 500 -19.84 -4.70 -14.30
C PHE A 500 -18.91 -5.40 -15.30
N ASN A 501 -18.35 -6.53 -14.89
CA ASN A 501 -17.54 -7.39 -15.75
C ASN A 501 -17.64 -8.85 -15.30
N CYS A 502 -17.15 -9.79 -16.14
CA CYS A 502 -17.17 -11.20 -15.82
C CYS A 502 -15.89 -11.90 -16.25
N MET A 503 -15.57 -12.99 -15.55
CA MET A 503 -14.45 -13.86 -15.86
C MET A 503 -14.92 -15.33 -15.81
N ALA A 504 -14.63 -16.10 -16.84
CA ALA A 504 -14.81 -17.55 -16.83
C ALA A 504 -13.50 -18.25 -16.52
N HIS A 505 -13.57 -19.37 -15.81
CA HIS A 505 -12.41 -20.20 -15.50
C HIS A 505 -12.68 -21.68 -15.69
N LEU A 506 -11.66 -22.41 -16.08
CA LEU A 506 -11.65 -23.86 -16.22
C LEU A 506 -10.40 -24.41 -15.50
N SER A 507 -10.60 -25.34 -14.59
CA SER A 507 -9.52 -26.09 -13.94
C SER A 507 -9.68 -27.58 -14.24
N ILE A 508 -8.62 -28.26 -14.64
CA ILE A 508 -8.59 -29.69 -14.93
C ILE A 508 -7.48 -30.34 -14.11
N ASN A 509 -7.82 -31.41 -13.38
CA ASN A 509 -6.88 -32.22 -12.61
C ASN A 509 -6.62 -33.55 -13.35
N PHE A 510 -5.36 -33.87 -13.54
CA PHE A 510 -4.87 -35.07 -14.23
C PHE A 510 -4.48 -36.17 -13.25
#